data_60f171f690ef48a61ff625fbd734ac36
#
_entry.id   60f171f690ef48a61ff625fbd734ac36
#
_cell.length_a   1.000
_cell.length_b   1.000
_cell.length_c   1.000
_cell.angle_alpha   90.00
_cell.angle_beta   90.00
_cell.angle_gamma   90.00
#
_symmetry.space_group_name_H-M   'P 1'
#
loop_
_entity.id
_entity.type
_entity.pdbx_description
1 polymer ?
#
loop_
_entity_poly.entity_id
_entity_poly.type
_entity_poly.pdbx_seq_one_letter_code
_entity_poly.pdbx_strand_id
1 'polypeptide(L)'
;AVRGGRVVGVLVVQNRTQRHYTDEEVETLETVAMVVAEMVAGGELVDQAELSPVDGIGIKPLRLEGLRLHNGIGMGTAVLHQPQYKVEQVVADDPVLEHQRLDDAYADMHGALQDMMETSAFDKAGEHREIMEAYRMIASDAGWLEKLHTAIDSGLTAEAAVERVQNDLSARMGQVADPYIRERVQDIEDLGSRLMRHLYGDQGQDTGELPEHVVLVARTLGPAQLFDYDASRLRALVLEEGSPTSHAAIVARALDIPVVAQVKDAIERIEQGDTIVVDGDSARVFVRAGEDVQQTFKDALKAKTVQAQKYDALKELPARTLDGTEVNLFINAGLLVDLRRMHETGANGIVIYRTEVPFMVRPEFPDVDE
;
A
#
# COMPACT_ATOMS: atom_id res chain seq x y z
N ALA A 1 -34.17 7.60 9.35
CA ALA A 1 -34.31 7.48 10.79
C ALA A 1 -33.06 8.11 11.44
N VAL A 2 -33.25 9.11 12.28
CA VAL A 2 -32.17 9.87 12.92
C VAL A 2 -32.40 9.90 14.44
N ARG A 3 -31.35 9.65 15.23
CA ARG A 3 -31.37 9.77 16.69
C ARG A 3 -30.14 10.57 17.16
N GLY A 4 -30.39 11.62 17.97
CA GLY A 4 -29.31 12.46 18.52
C GLY A 4 -28.37 13.04 17.47
N GLY A 5 -28.85 13.37 16.28
CA GLY A 5 -28.07 13.89 15.17
C GLY A 5 -27.31 12.81 14.34
N ARG A 6 -27.42 11.52 14.71
CA ARG A 6 -26.82 10.40 13.95
C ARG A 6 -27.89 9.67 13.12
N VAL A 7 -27.55 9.35 11.86
CA VAL A 7 -28.40 8.51 11.02
C VAL A 7 -28.26 7.06 11.49
N VAL A 8 -29.37 6.46 11.97
CA VAL A 8 -29.43 5.08 12.46
C VAL A 8 -29.79 4.12 11.32
N GLY A 9 -30.56 4.60 10.34
CA GLY A 9 -30.98 3.79 9.19
C GLY A 9 -31.83 4.59 8.22
N VAL A 10 -32.22 3.93 7.12
CA VAL A 10 -33.12 4.49 6.11
C VAL A 10 -34.37 3.61 6.01
N LEU A 11 -35.56 4.20 6.19
CA LEU A 11 -36.83 3.55 5.93
C LEU A 11 -37.25 3.87 4.49
N VAL A 12 -37.46 2.85 3.69
CA VAL A 12 -37.91 3.00 2.29
C VAL A 12 -39.30 2.38 2.13
N VAL A 13 -40.23 3.16 1.58
CA VAL A 13 -41.57 2.71 1.22
C VAL A 13 -41.72 2.79 -0.30
N GLN A 14 -42.08 1.69 -0.92
CA GLN A 14 -42.28 1.62 -2.36
C GLN A 14 -43.72 1.18 -2.70
N ASN A 15 -44.30 1.83 -3.70
CA ASN A 15 -45.59 1.43 -4.28
C ASN A 15 -45.41 0.75 -5.64
N ARG A 16 -46.30 -0.14 -6.00
CA ARG A 16 -46.32 -0.81 -7.31
C ARG A 16 -46.59 0.14 -8.48
N THR A 17 -47.26 1.27 -8.18
CA THR A 17 -47.60 2.31 -9.17
C THR A 17 -46.99 3.62 -8.73
N GLN A 18 -46.55 4.43 -9.68
CA GLN A 18 -46.04 5.75 -9.41
C GLN A 18 -47.12 6.65 -8.84
N ARG A 19 -46.89 7.19 -7.65
CA ARG A 19 -47.78 8.18 -7.01
C ARG A 19 -46.94 9.18 -6.20
N HIS A 20 -47.56 10.32 -5.89
CA HIS A 20 -47.03 11.26 -4.92
C HIS A 20 -47.61 10.97 -3.55
N TYR A 21 -46.77 11.04 -2.52
CA TYR A 21 -47.20 10.95 -1.13
C TYR A 21 -47.73 12.30 -0.67
N THR A 22 -48.77 12.31 0.14
CA THR A 22 -49.29 13.51 0.79
C THR A 22 -48.41 13.89 1.99
N ASP A 23 -48.45 15.16 2.40
CA ASP A 23 -47.65 15.64 3.56
C ASP A 23 -48.02 14.85 4.83
N GLU A 24 -49.25 14.45 5.02
CA GLU A 24 -49.72 13.63 6.15
C GLU A 24 -49.12 12.22 6.14
N GLU A 25 -48.97 11.61 4.94
CA GLU A 25 -48.35 10.30 4.78
C GLU A 25 -46.82 10.39 5.05
N VAL A 26 -46.17 11.48 4.66
CA VAL A 26 -44.75 11.75 4.93
C VAL A 26 -44.52 11.94 6.44
N GLU A 27 -45.33 12.74 7.13
CA GLU A 27 -45.27 12.97 8.58
C GLU A 27 -45.47 11.66 9.36
N THR A 28 -46.43 10.83 8.89
CA THR A 28 -46.63 9.50 9.46
C THR A 28 -45.41 8.61 9.32
N LEU A 29 -44.79 8.58 8.13
CA LEU A 29 -43.56 7.83 7.88
C LEU A 29 -42.36 8.33 8.71
N GLU A 30 -42.23 9.63 8.90
CA GLU A 30 -41.22 10.23 9.77
C GLU A 30 -41.42 9.79 11.23
N THR A 31 -42.65 9.77 11.70
CA THR A 31 -42.99 9.30 13.06
C THR A 31 -42.62 7.81 13.21
N VAL A 32 -42.99 6.97 12.25
CA VAL A 32 -42.64 5.53 12.24
C VAL A 32 -41.11 5.37 12.21
N ALA A 33 -40.43 6.16 11.41
CA ALA A 33 -38.95 6.12 11.32
C ALA A 33 -38.29 6.51 12.63
N MET A 34 -38.84 7.47 13.40
CA MET A 34 -38.33 7.83 14.73
C MET A 34 -38.54 6.69 15.74
N VAL A 35 -39.73 6.06 15.76
CA VAL A 35 -40.03 4.93 16.67
C VAL A 35 -39.08 3.75 16.36
N VAL A 36 -38.93 3.39 15.09
CA VAL A 36 -38.02 2.32 14.68
C VAL A 36 -36.58 2.64 15.03
N ALA A 37 -36.13 3.90 14.87
CA ALA A 37 -34.80 4.32 15.29
C ALA A 37 -34.57 4.16 16.79
N GLU A 38 -35.57 4.45 17.62
CA GLU A 38 -35.50 4.27 19.06
C GLU A 38 -35.43 2.79 19.45
N MET A 39 -36.26 1.93 18.82
CA MET A 39 -36.27 0.48 19.06
C MET A 39 -34.93 -0.18 18.63
N VAL A 40 -34.36 0.19 17.47
CA VAL A 40 -33.06 -0.30 16.99
C VAL A 40 -31.93 0.16 17.90
N ALA A 41 -31.96 1.40 18.34
CA ALA A 41 -30.94 1.95 19.23
C ALA A 41 -31.07 1.47 20.67
N GLY A 42 -32.26 1.03 21.08
CA GLY A 42 -32.53 0.40 22.39
C GLY A 42 -32.16 -1.09 22.46
N GLY A 43 -31.83 -1.71 21.35
CA GLY A 43 -31.51 -3.16 21.27
C GLY A 43 -32.76 -4.06 21.34
N GLU A 44 -33.96 -3.50 21.23
CA GLU A 44 -35.19 -4.27 21.37
C GLU A 44 -35.59 -5.06 20.12
N LEU A 45 -35.05 -4.68 18.95
CA LEU A 45 -35.35 -5.33 17.66
C LEU A 45 -34.21 -6.18 17.10
N VAL A 46 -32.99 -5.93 17.50
CA VAL A 46 -31.82 -6.66 16.99
C VAL A 46 -30.79 -6.75 18.11
N ASP A 47 -30.45 -7.97 18.51
CA ASP A 47 -29.32 -8.20 19.42
C ASP A 47 -28.02 -7.82 18.68
N GLN A 48 -27.16 -7.02 19.32
CA GLN A 48 -25.86 -6.64 18.72
C GLN A 48 -24.98 -7.84 18.36
N ALA A 49 -25.27 -9.00 18.95
CA ALA A 49 -24.62 -10.27 18.63
C ALA A 49 -25.22 -10.95 17.37
N GLU A 50 -26.43 -10.60 16.95
CA GLU A 50 -27.05 -11.08 15.70
C GLU A 50 -26.69 -10.25 14.47
N LEU A 51 -26.01 -9.11 14.65
CA LEU A 51 -25.38 -8.32 13.60
C LEU A 51 -24.02 -8.89 13.18
N SER A 52 -23.76 -10.18 13.41
CA SER A 52 -22.71 -10.90 12.69
C SER A 52 -22.97 -10.76 11.20
N PRO A 53 -21.95 -10.48 10.38
CA PRO A 53 -22.13 -10.27 8.96
C PRO A 53 -22.72 -11.54 8.34
N VAL A 54 -24.03 -11.52 8.13
CA VAL A 54 -24.69 -12.46 7.24
C VAL A 54 -24.28 -12.04 5.84
N ASP A 55 -23.58 -12.94 5.15
CA ASP A 55 -23.16 -12.78 3.77
C ASP A 55 -24.24 -12.05 2.95
N GLY A 56 -23.98 -10.84 2.54
CA GLY A 56 -24.72 -10.13 1.52
C GLY A 56 -25.61 -8.95 1.93
N ILE A 57 -25.72 -8.57 3.20
CA ILE A 57 -26.57 -7.43 3.58
C ILE A 57 -25.73 -6.32 4.24
N GLY A 58 -25.38 -5.32 3.43
CA GLY A 58 -25.24 -3.96 3.97
C GLY A 58 -23.88 -3.37 4.13
N ILE A 59 -22.81 -3.86 3.50
CA ILE A 59 -21.56 -3.10 3.43
C ILE A 59 -21.73 -2.08 2.29
N LYS A 60 -22.03 -0.83 2.65
CA LYS A 60 -22.26 0.23 1.67
C LYS A 60 -21.02 0.48 0.83
N PRO A 61 -21.17 0.71 -0.49
CA PRO A 61 -20.10 1.26 -1.30
C PRO A 61 -19.52 2.50 -0.63
N LEU A 62 -18.19 2.56 -0.54
CA LEU A 62 -17.48 3.62 0.14
C LEU A 62 -16.53 4.28 -0.86
N ARG A 63 -16.48 5.60 -0.85
CA ARG A 63 -15.51 6.37 -1.58
C ARG A 63 -14.57 7.04 -0.59
N LEU A 64 -13.30 6.77 -0.73
CA LEU A 64 -12.22 7.38 0.02
C LEU A 64 -11.43 8.30 -0.89
N GLU A 65 -10.83 9.34 -0.32
CA GLU A 65 -9.96 10.27 -1.01
C GLU A 65 -8.61 10.29 -0.30
N GLY A 66 -7.56 10.49 -1.08
CA GLY A 66 -6.20 10.52 -0.57
C GLY A 66 -5.30 11.43 -1.37
N LEU A 67 -4.00 11.18 -1.29
CA LEU A 67 -2.96 11.85 -2.08
C LEU A 67 -2.50 10.91 -3.20
N ARG A 68 -2.44 11.41 -4.42
CA ARG A 68 -1.87 10.69 -5.56
C ARG A 68 -0.36 10.58 -5.42
N LEU A 69 0.17 9.35 -5.33
CA LEU A 69 1.60 9.10 -5.42
C LEU A 69 2.00 8.56 -6.80
N HIS A 70 1.16 7.72 -7.41
CA HIS A 70 1.32 7.29 -8.79
C HIS A 70 -0.03 7.20 -9.49
N ASN A 71 -0.06 7.58 -10.76
CA ASN A 71 -1.25 7.62 -11.60
C ASN A 71 -1.60 6.22 -12.13
N GLY A 72 -2.80 6.11 -12.67
CA GLY A 72 -3.31 4.87 -13.25
C GLY A 72 -4.56 4.37 -12.54
N ILE A 73 -5.14 3.32 -13.08
CA ILE A 73 -6.33 2.68 -12.53
C ILE A 73 -5.99 1.23 -12.21
N GLY A 74 -6.25 0.81 -10.97
CA GLY A 74 -6.12 -0.56 -10.53
C GLY A 74 -7.43 -1.08 -9.94
N MET A 75 -7.74 -2.35 -10.20
CA MET A 75 -8.93 -3.00 -9.65
C MET A 75 -8.58 -4.42 -9.21
N GLY A 76 -9.05 -4.80 -8.04
CA GLY A 76 -8.81 -6.12 -7.47
C GLY A 76 -9.47 -6.33 -6.12
N THR A 77 -9.00 -7.34 -5.43
CA THR A 77 -9.45 -7.71 -4.10
C THR A 77 -8.51 -7.14 -3.05
N ALA A 78 -9.05 -6.58 -1.99
CA ALA A 78 -8.29 -6.05 -0.87
C ALA A 78 -7.48 -7.15 -0.17
N VAL A 79 -6.21 -6.89 0.00
CA VAL A 79 -5.32 -7.64 0.88
C VAL A 79 -4.77 -6.67 1.91
N LEU A 80 -5.15 -6.87 3.17
CA LEU A 80 -4.68 -6.01 4.26
C LEU A 80 -3.27 -6.44 4.66
N HIS A 81 -2.32 -5.53 4.51
CA HIS A 81 -0.96 -5.72 5.02
C HIS A 81 -0.89 -5.23 6.46
N GLN A 82 -1.14 -6.14 7.37
CA GLN A 82 -1.04 -5.92 8.81
C GLN A 82 -0.18 -7.03 9.40
N PRO A 83 1.14 -6.88 9.47
CA PRO A 83 1.97 -7.84 10.19
C PRO A 83 1.61 -7.77 11.68
N GLN A 84 0.74 -8.65 12.13
CA GLN A 84 0.35 -8.77 13.53
C GLN A 84 1.16 -9.90 14.16
N TYR A 85 2.36 -9.57 14.62
CA TYR A 85 3.09 -10.47 15.51
C TYR A 85 2.68 -10.16 16.96
N LYS A 86 2.07 -11.10 17.64
CA LYS A 86 1.68 -10.93 19.01
C LYS A 86 2.70 -11.64 19.90
N VAL A 87 3.50 -10.86 20.62
CA VAL A 87 4.46 -11.43 21.58
C VAL A 87 3.68 -12.10 22.71
N GLU A 88 3.68 -13.43 22.73
CA GLU A 88 2.96 -14.24 23.74
C GLU A 88 3.78 -14.35 25.03
N GLN A 89 5.08 -14.51 24.91
CA GLN A 89 6.00 -14.64 26.02
C GLN A 89 7.03 -13.51 26.00
N VAL A 90 7.08 -12.73 27.08
CA VAL A 90 7.97 -11.56 27.18
C VAL A 90 9.29 -11.90 27.86
N VAL A 91 9.27 -12.82 28.84
CA VAL A 91 10.42 -13.18 29.67
C VAL A 91 11.03 -14.46 29.16
N ALA A 92 12.34 -14.44 28.94
CA ALA A 92 13.11 -15.60 28.49
C ALA A 92 13.27 -16.64 29.61
N ASP A 93 13.02 -17.89 29.30
CA ASP A 93 13.35 -19.02 30.21
C ASP A 93 14.84 -19.36 30.13
N ASP A 94 15.43 -19.25 28.94
CA ASP A 94 16.86 -19.50 28.68
C ASP A 94 17.42 -18.40 27.73
N PRO A 95 18.15 -17.42 28.27
CA PRO A 95 18.74 -16.37 27.45
C PRO A 95 19.72 -16.87 26.38
N VAL A 96 20.42 -17.97 26.61
CA VAL A 96 21.36 -18.52 25.63
C VAL A 96 20.61 -19.04 24.39
N LEU A 97 19.49 -19.71 24.62
CA LEU A 97 18.64 -20.16 23.52
C LEU A 97 18.04 -18.98 22.74
N GLU A 98 17.64 -17.92 23.45
CA GLU A 98 17.07 -16.71 22.79
C GLU A 98 18.11 -15.97 21.95
N HIS A 99 19.35 -15.88 22.39
CA HIS A 99 20.45 -15.37 21.58
C HIS A 99 20.65 -16.19 20.30
N GLN A 100 20.64 -17.50 20.41
CA GLN A 100 20.79 -18.38 19.24
C GLN A 100 19.63 -18.21 18.26
N ARG A 101 18.38 -18.19 18.76
CA ARG A 101 17.19 -17.96 17.94
C ARG A 101 17.26 -16.62 17.18
N LEU A 102 17.73 -15.56 17.87
CA LEU A 102 17.92 -14.25 17.26
C LEU A 102 18.96 -14.30 16.15
N ASP A 103 20.12 -14.92 16.42
CA ASP A 103 21.22 -15.00 15.45
C ASP A 103 20.82 -15.80 14.22
N ASP A 104 20.13 -16.94 14.40
CA ASP A 104 19.62 -17.75 13.30
C ASP A 104 18.60 -16.97 12.45
N ALA A 105 17.62 -16.33 13.09
CA ALA A 105 16.61 -15.52 12.40
C ALA A 105 17.22 -14.30 11.68
N TYR A 106 18.23 -13.69 12.28
CA TYR A 106 18.96 -12.58 11.68
C TYR A 106 19.74 -13.04 10.43
N ALA A 107 20.41 -14.17 10.50
CA ALA A 107 21.11 -14.74 9.35
C ALA A 107 20.16 -15.12 8.21
N ASP A 108 19.02 -15.74 8.54
CA ASP A 108 17.98 -16.10 7.56
C ASP A 108 17.39 -14.85 6.89
N MET A 109 17.12 -13.80 7.66
CA MET A 109 16.64 -12.52 7.13
C MET A 109 17.64 -11.91 6.14
N HIS A 110 18.93 -11.93 6.47
CA HIS A 110 19.97 -11.43 5.57
C HIS A 110 20.09 -12.26 4.29
N GLY A 111 20.01 -13.59 4.39
CA GLY A 111 19.97 -14.48 3.23
C GLY A 111 18.80 -14.15 2.32
N ALA A 112 17.59 -14.03 2.87
CA ALA A 112 16.38 -13.69 2.13
C ALA A 112 16.47 -12.31 1.44
N LEU A 113 17.07 -11.31 2.08
CA LEU A 113 17.30 -9.99 1.48
C LEU A 113 18.28 -10.06 0.31
N GLN A 114 19.33 -10.85 0.44
CA GLN A 114 20.30 -11.05 -0.64
C GLN A 114 19.67 -11.75 -1.84
N ASP A 115 18.94 -12.83 -1.61
CA ASP A 115 18.21 -13.56 -2.65
C ASP A 115 17.21 -12.65 -3.38
N MET A 116 16.50 -11.80 -2.63
CA MET A 116 15.58 -10.81 -3.18
C MET A 116 16.29 -9.83 -4.13
N MET A 117 17.47 -9.35 -3.75
CA MET A 117 18.26 -8.43 -4.59
C MET A 117 18.82 -9.11 -5.85
N GLU A 118 19.12 -10.41 -5.79
CA GLU A 118 19.65 -11.17 -6.92
C GLU A 118 18.55 -11.63 -7.89
N THR A 119 17.37 -11.99 -7.35
CA THR A 119 16.25 -12.58 -8.11
C THR A 119 15.32 -11.52 -8.69
N SER A 120 15.31 -10.30 -8.13
CA SER A 120 14.42 -9.26 -8.61
C SER A 120 14.71 -8.94 -10.08
N ALA A 121 13.68 -9.05 -10.93
CA ALA A 121 13.67 -8.72 -12.35
C ALA A 121 13.96 -7.23 -12.65
N PHE A 122 14.48 -6.51 -11.66
CA PHE A 122 14.85 -5.12 -11.75
C PHE A 122 16.24 -5.00 -12.36
N ASP A 123 16.34 -4.18 -13.39
CA ASP A 123 17.60 -3.87 -14.05
C ASP A 123 18.72 -3.62 -13.04
N LYS A 124 19.91 -4.11 -13.38
CA LYS A 124 21.13 -4.03 -12.55
C LYS A 124 21.57 -2.59 -12.20
N ALA A 125 20.81 -1.58 -12.62
CA ALA A 125 21.05 -0.17 -12.33
C ALA A 125 19.72 0.60 -12.20
N GLY A 126 19.48 1.27 -11.07
CA GLY A 126 18.28 2.10 -10.84
C GLY A 126 18.12 2.50 -9.38
N GLU A 127 17.32 3.54 -9.11
CA GLU A 127 17.06 4.08 -7.77
C GLU A 127 16.59 3.03 -6.76
N HIS A 128 15.78 2.07 -7.21
CA HIS A 128 15.30 0.98 -6.36
C HIS A 128 16.43 0.08 -5.87
N ARG A 129 17.52 -0.08 -6.65
CA ARG A 129 18.71 -0.81 -6.19
C ARG A 129 19.44 -0.05 -5.11
N GLU A 130 19.62 1.25 -5.27
CA GLU A 130 20.24 2.11 -4.26
C GLU A 130 19.44 2.10 -2.95
N ILE A 131 18.11 2.14 -3.05
CA ILE A 131 17.20 1.99 -1.91
C ILE A 131 17.43 0.65 -1.22
N MET A 132 17.48 -0.45 -1.97
CA MET A 132 17.68 -1.78 -1.42
C MET A 132 19.09 -1.98 -0.86
N GLU A 133 20.11 -1.36 -1.46
CA GLU A 133 21.48 -1.36 -0.93
C GLU A 133 21.57 -0.56 0.38
N ALA A 134 20.92 0.60 0.46
CA ALA A 134 20.82 1.38 1.70
C ALA A 134 20.03 0.60 2.77
N TYR A 135 18.96 -0.05 2.40
CA TYR A 135 18.16 -0.90 3.28
C TYR A 135 18.98 -2.08 3.84
N ARG A 136 19.76 -2.75 2.99
CA ARG A 136 20.70 -3.80 3.41
C ARG A 136 21.77 -3.28 4.34
N MET A 137 22.28 -2.06 4.10
CA MET A 137 23.28 -1.43 4.98
C MET A 137 22.70 -1.19 6.38
N ILE A 138 21.43 -0.73 6.48
CA ILE A 138 20.75 -0.57 7.76
C ILE A 138 20.54 -1.94 8.42
N ALA A 139 20.12 -2.95 7.65
CA ALA A 139 19.94 -4.31 8.15
C ALA A 139 21.25 -4.89 8.73
N SER A 140 22.42 -4.49 8.18
CA SER A 140 23.75 -4.96 8.61
C SER A 140 24.36 -4.11 9.73
N ASP A 141 23.60 -3.18 10.34
CA ASP A 141 24.10 -2.31 11.41
C ASP A 141 24.36 -3.13 12.69
N ALA A 142 25.66 -3.24 13.03
CA ALA A 142 26.07 -3.96 14.24
C ALA A 142 25.47 -3.35 15.53
N GLY A 143 25.24 -2.04 15.55
CA GLY A 143 24.64 -1.36 16.71
C GLY A 143 23.17 -1.72 16.92
N TRP A 144 22.45 -2.05 15.86
CA TRP A 144 21.08 -2.57 15.97
C TRP A 144 21.07 -3.97 16.59
N LEU A 145 21.91 -4.89 16.08
CA LEU A 145 22.04 -6.24 16.59
C LEU A 145 22.50 -6.24 18.06
N GLU A 146 23.48 -5.40 18.43
CA GLU A 146 23.97 -5.25 19.81
C GLU A 146 22.85 -4.82 20.77
N LYS A 147 21.95 -3.92 20.35
CA LYS A 147 20.80 -3.52 21.16
C LYS A 147 19.80 -4.67 21.38
N LEU A 148 19.58 -5.50 20.37
CA LEU A 148 18.75 -6.69 20.48
C LEU A 148 19.34 -7.69 21.49
N HIS A 149 20.63 -7.99 21.39
CA HIS A 149 21.32 -8.84 22.36
C HIS A 149 21.27 -8.25 23.78
N THR A 150 21.48 -6.94 23.94
CA THR A 150 21.36 -6.27 25.24
C THR A 150 19.95 -6.39 25.83
N ALA A 151 18.92 -6.35 24.99
CA ALA A 151 17.55 -6.54 25.43
C ALA A 151 17.30 -7.98 25.90
N ILE A 152 17.84 -8.99 25.21
CA ILE A 152 17.80 -10.40 25.66
C ILE A 152 18.55 -10.58 26.97
N ASP A 153 19.74 -9.96 27.12
CA ASP A 153 20.52 -9.99 28.37
C ASP A 153 19.73 -9.41 29.55
N SER A 154 18.76 -8.51 29.28
CA SER A 154 17.84 -8.01 30.32
C SER A 154 16.73 -8.99 30.70
N GLY A 155 16.70 -10.19 30.12
CA GLY A 155 15.75 -11.26 30.42
C GLY A 155 14.55 -11.32 29.45
N LEU A 156 14.60 -10.69 28.28
CA LEU A 156 13.52 -10.74 27.29
C LEU A 156 13.71 -11.92 26.32
N THR A 157 12.59 -12.42 25.76
CA THR A 157 12.62 -13.31 24.60
C THR A 157 13.10 -12.56 23.37
N ALA A 158 13.53 -13.25 22.32
CA ALA A 158 13.99 -12.64 21.09
C ALA A 158 12.91 -11.72 20.46
N GLU A 159 11.65 -12.17 20.45
CA GLU A 159 10.51 -11.40 19.94
C GLU A 159 10.27 -10.12 20.77
N ALA A 160 10.28 -10.25 22.10
CA ALA A 160 10.10 -9.10 22.99
C ALA A 160 11.26 -8.12 22.89
N ALA A 161 12.48 -8.61 22.63
CA ALA A 161 13.65 -7.77 22.41
C ALA A 161 13.51 -6.95 21.10
N VAL A 162 13.07 -7.59 20.01
CA VAL A 162 12.80 -6.89 18.73
C VAL A 162 11.74 -5.82 18.92
N GLU A 163 10.60 -6.16 19.52
CA GLU A 163 9.52 -5.20 19.76
C GLU A 163 9.97 -4.02 20.62
N ARG A 164 10.71 -4.28 21.70
CA ARG A 164 11.23 -3.21 22.58
C ARG A 164 12.20 -2.28 21.86
N VAL A 165 13.19 -2.85 21.15
CA VAL A 165 14.20 -2.04 20.44
C VAL A 165 13.54 -1.22 19.34
N GLN A 166 12.57 -1.79 18.62
CA GLN A 166 11.80 -1.11 17.58
C GLN A 166 11.01 0.07 18.17
N ASN A 167 10.26 -0.15 19.25
CA ASN A 167 9.52 0.88 19.95
C ASN A 167 10.43 2.00 20.48
N ASP A 168 11.58 1.66 21.05
CA ASP A 168 12.56 2.63 21.55
C ASP A 168 13.15 3.49 20.42
N LEU A 169 13.43 2.90 19.27
CA LEU A 169 13.95 3.62 18.10
C LEU A 169 12.88 4.52 17.49
N SER A 170 11.66 4.02 17.28
CA SER A 170 10.53 4.78 16.76
C SER A 170 10.17 5.96 17.67
N ALA A 171 10.19 5.76 19.00
CA ALA A 171 9.92 6.83 19.95
C ALA A 171 10.99 7.93 19.94
N ARG A 172 12.26 7.58 19.79
CA ARG A 172 13.38 8.55 19.74
C ARG A 172 13.38 9.32 18.42
N MET A 173 13.20 8.62 17.31
CA MET A 173 13.26 9.23 15.96
C MET A 173 11.96 9.95 15.61
N GLY A 174 10.80 9.52 16.13
CA GLY A 174 9.50 10.17 15.91
C GLY A 174 9.41 11.60 16.47
N GLN A 175 10.30 11.98 17.41
CA GLN A 175 10.40 13.34 17.94
C GLN A 175 11.18 14.29 17.02
N VAL A 176 11.84 13.76 16.00
CA VAL A 176 12.62 14.56 15.06
C VAL A 176 11.71 15.09 13.96
N ALA A 177 11.77 16.40 13.73
CA ALA A 177 10.92 17.08 12.74
C ALA A 177 11.37 16.81 11.28
N ASP A 178 12.57 16.25 11.07
CA ASP A 178 13.16 16.00 9.76
C ASP A 178 12.40 14.87 9.02
N PRO A 179 11.82 15.12 7.83
CA PRO A 179 11.14 14.10 7.04
C PRO A 179 12.04 12.92 6.66
N TYR A 180 13.32 13.16 6.40
CA TYR A 180 14.30 12.12 6.04
C TYR A 180 14.50 11.12 7.18
N ILE A 181 14.59 11.61 8.42
CA ILE A 181 14.71 10.73 9.59
C ILE A 181 13.44 9.92 9.81
N ARG A 182 12.26 10.49 9.52
CA ARG A 182 11.00 9.77 9.60
C ARG A 182 10.90 8.60 8.59
N GLU A 183 11.41 8.78 7.39
CA GLU A 183 11.47 7.69 6.38
C GLU A 183 12.38 6.55 6.87
N ARG A 184 13.51 6.88 7.55
CA ARG A 184 14.39 5.87 8.15
C ARG A 184 13.74 5.08 9.29
N VAL A 185 12.79 5.66 10.01
CA VAL A 185 11.99 4.92 11.02
C VAL A 185 11.20 3.81 10.34
N GLN A 186 10.57 4.09 9.20
CA GLN A 186 9.81 3.09 8.44
C GLN A 186 10.69 1.94 7.96
N ASP A 187 11.91 2.21 7.52
CA ASP A 187 12.88 1.18 7.12
C ASP A 187 13.24 0.25 8.31
N ILE A 188 13.42 0.84 9.50
CA ILE A 188 13.73 0.07 10.73
C ILE A 188 12.49 -0.73 11.19
N GLU A 189 11.31 -0.18 11.07
CA GLU A 189 10.05 -0.88 11.38
C GLU A 189 9.81 -2.06 10.43
N ASP A 190 10.14 -1.90 9.15
CA ASP A 190 10.09 -2.98 8.17
C ASP A 190 11.11 -4.09 8.51
N LEU A 191 12.37 -3.72 8.81
CA LEU A 191 13.39 -4.68 9.24
C LEU A 191 13.00 -5.45 10.49
N GLY A 192 12.44 -4.75 11.50
CA GLY A 192 11.93 -5.39 12.70
C GLY A 192 10.81 -6.38 12.40
N SER A 193 9.88 -6.01 11.53
CA SER A 193 8.78 -6.89 11.11
C SER A 193 9.29 -8.11 10.35
N ARG A 194 10.33 -7.96 9.52
CA ARG A 194 10.98 -9.09 8.84
C ARG A 194 11.68 -10.02 9.81
N LEU A 195 12.42 -9.48 10.76
CA LEU A 195 13.08 -10.27 11.78
C LEU A 195 12.06 -11.05 12.63
N MET A 196 10.94 -10.40 13.00
CA MET A 196 9.83 -11.07 13.67
C MET A 196 9.27 -12.23 12.83
N ARG A 197 9.11 -12.05 11.52
CA ARG A 197 8.68 -13.13 10.62
C ARG A 197 9.59 -14.35 10.70
N HIS A 198 10.90 -14.15 10.68
CA HIS A 198 11.87 -15.24 10.78
C HIS A 198 11.87 -15.89 12.16
N LEU A 199 11.66 -15.14 13.25
CA LEU A 199 11.53 -15.67 14.60
C LEU A 199 10.28 -16.54 14.79
N TYR A 200 9.13 -16.14 14.19
CA TYR A 200 7.88 -16.91 14.26
C TYR A 200 7.82 -18.06 13.23
N GLY A 201 8.67 -18.03 12.20
CA GLY A 201 8.58 -18.97 11.09
C GLY A 201 7.28 -18.81 10.29
N ASP A 202 6.92 -19.83 9.51
CA ASP A 202 5.71 -19.82 8.65
C ASP A 202 4.38 -19.70 9.43
N GLN A 203 4.40 -19.77 10.75
CA GLN A 203 3.18 -19.63 11.56
C GLN A 203 2.65 -18.19 11.66
N GLY A 204 3.42 -17.19 11.24
CA GLY A 204 3.08 -15.78 11.36
C GLY A 204 2.31 -15.18 10.17
N GLN A 205 2.15 -15.89 9.09
CA GLN A 205 1.37 -15.43 7.93
C GLN A 205 0.30 -16.45 7.57
N ASP A 206 -0.94 -16.14 7.88
CA ASP A 206 -2.09 -16.74 7.22
C ASP A 206 -2.22 -16.10 5.80
N THR A 207 -1.18 -16.31 4.98
CA THR A 207 -1.26 -15.99 3.55
C THR A 207 -2.06 -17.11 2.90
N GLY A 208 -3.38 -17.08 3.10
CA GLY A 208 -4.30 -17.80 2.24
C GLY A 208 -3.92 -17.53 0.77
N GLU A 209 -4.33 -18.37 -0.15
CA GLU A 209 -4.03 -18.15 -1.58
C GLU A 209 -4.36 -16.69 -1.94
N LEU A 210 -3.31 -15.90 -2.29
CA LEU A 210 -3.48 -14.53 -2.70
C LEU A 210 -4.39 -14.46 -3.93
N PRO A 211 -5.35 -13.54 -3.98
CA PRO A 211 -6.20 -13.33 -5.15
C PRO A 211 -5.36 -13.12 -6.43
N GLU A 212 -5.95 -13.42 -7.59
CA GLU A 212 -5.30 -13.18 -8.89
C GLU A 212 -5.00 -11.68 -9.12
N HIS A 213 -5.86 -10.81 -8.59
CA HIS A 213 -5.73 -9.35 -8.67
C HIS A 213 -5.77 -8.77 -7.26
N VAL A 214 -4.63 -8.30 -6.78
CA VAL A 214 -4.44 -7.78 -5.42
C VAL A 214 -4.45 -6.26 -5.43
N VAL A 215 -5.27 -5.68 -4.58
CA VAL A 215 -5.12 -4.29 -4.12
C VAL A 215 -4.59 -4.35 -2.69
N LEU A 216 -3.32 -3.99 -2.52
CA LEU A 216 -2.68 -4.03 -1.23
C LEU A 216 -3.07 -2.78 -0.42
N VAL A 217 -3.57 -2.99 0.79
CA VAL A 217 -3.96 -1.92 1.71
C VAL A 217 -3.09 -2.00 2.95
N ALA A 218 -2.38 -0.92 3.26
CA ALA A 218 -1.47 -0.87 4.38
C ALA A 218 -1.53 0.49 5.08
N ARG A 219 -1.09 0.56 6.34
CA ARG A 219 -0.86 1.85 6.99
C ARG A 219 0.36 2.52 6.37
N THR A 220 1.47 1.86 6.43
CA THR A 220 2.74 2.19 5.79
C THR A 220 3.25 0.96 5.09
N LEU A 221 4.17 1.13 4.17
CA LEU A 221 4.80 0.01 3.48
C LEU A 221 6.29 0.30 3.32
N GLY A 222 7.13 -0.60 3.79
CA GLY A 222 8.56 -0.55 3.56
C GLY A 222 8.93 -0.96 2.14
N PRO A 223 10.12 -0.57 1.67
CA PRO A 223 10.55 -0.87 0.30
C PRO A 223 10.62 -2.37 0.03
N ALA A 224 11.09 -3.14 1.00
CA ALA A 224 11.26 -4.58 0.86
C ALA A 224 9.95 -5.36 1.00
N GLN A 225 8.94 -4.84 1.72
CA GLN A 225 7.63 -5.48 1.88
C GLN A 225 6.85 -5.56 0.57
N LEU A 226 7.05 -4.61 -0.33
CA LEU A 226 6.40 -4.65 -1.64
C LEU A 226 6.89 -5.84 -2.49
N PHE A 227 8.14 -6.25 -2.32
CA PHE A 227 8.72 -7.40 -3.04
C PHE A 227 8.27 -8.75 -2.48
N ASP A 228 7.66 -8.80 -1.31
CA ASP A 228 7.05 -10.03 -0.78
C ASP A 228 5.81 -10.45 -1.57
N TYR A 229 5.27 -9.53 -2.40
CA TYR A 229 4.11 -9.77 -3.25
C TYR A 229 4.52 -9.98 -4.70
N ASP A 230 3.85 -10.92 -5.36
CA ASP A 230 4.02 -11.10 -6.81
C ASP A 230 3.56 -9.85 -7.56
N ALA A 231 4.51 -9.13 -8.17
CA ALA A 231 4.23 -7.91 -8.91
C ALA A 231 3.22 -8.12 -10.06
N SER A 232 3.13 -9.34 -10.60
CA SER A 232 2.17 -9.68 -11.67
C SER A 232 0.72 -9.69 -11.17
N ARG A 233 0.50 -9.90 -9.87
CA ARG A 233 -0.82 -9.89 -9.22
C ARG A 233 -1.18 -8.54 -8.62
N LEU A 234 -0.20 -7.70 -8.29
CA LEU A 234 -0.44 -6.37 -7.73
C LEU A 234 -1.08 -5.46 -8.76
N ARG A 235 -2.23 -4.87 -8.42
CA ARG A 235 -2.99 -3.97 -9.28
C ARG A 235 -3.00 -2.53 -8.77
N ALA A 236 -2.92 -2.33 -7.48
CA ALA A 236 -2.82 -1.01 -6.86
C ALA A 236 -2.36 -1.09 -5.41
N LEU A 237 -1.95 0.06 -4.86
CA LEU A 237 -1.66 0.25 -3.44
C LEU A 237 -2.55 1.34 -2.86
N VAL A 238 -3.02 1.10 -1.64
CA VAL A 238 -3.75 2.07 -0.81
C VAL A 238 -3.03 2.19 0.51
N LEU A 239 -2.57 3.39 0.86
CA LEU A 239 -1.78 3.63 2.07
C LEU A 239 -2.48 4.67 2.95
N GLU A 240 -2.51 4.46 4.27
CA GLU A 240 -2.96 5.50 5.22
C GLU A 240 -1.95 6.62 5.35
N GLU A 241 -0.68 6.28 5.29
CA GLU A 241 0.43 7.20 5.39
C GLU A 241 1.33 7.05 4.17
N GLY A 242 2.11 8.05 3.85
CA GLY A 242 3.05 8.03 2.74
C GLY A 242 3.28 9.40 2.13
N SER A 243 4.45 9.56 1.53
CA SER A 243 4.87 10.77 0.83
C SER A 243 5.28 10.45 -0.61
N PRO A 244 5.31 11.44 -1.51
CA PRO A 244 5.80 11.25 -2.87
C PRO A 244 7.26 10.80 -2.95
N THR A 245 8.04 11.03 -1.88
CA THR A 245 9.46 10.68 -1.74
C THR A 245 9.67 9.37 -1.01
N SER A 246 8.63 8.75 -0.44
CA SER A 246 8.78 7.49 0.29
C SER A 246 9.31 6.37 -0.62
N HIS A 247 10.13 5.50 -0.06
CA HIS A 247 10.74 4.37 -0.77
C HIS A 247 9.69 3.47 -1.43
N ALA A 248 8.59 3.18 -0.73
CA ALA A 248 7.47 2.41 -1.29
C ALA A 248 6.84 3.10 -2.51
N ALA A 249 6.71 4.44 -2.51
CA ALA A 249 6.18 5.19 -3.64
C ALA A 249 7.13 5.14 -4.85
N ILE A 250 8.44 5.19 -4.62
CA ILE A 250 9.45 5.09 -5.68
C ILE A 250 9.42 3.69 -6.31
N VAL A 251 9.40 2.64 -5.48
CA VAL A 251 9.34 1.26 -5.95
C VAL A 251 8.02 0.99 -6.70
N ALA A 252 6.88 1.42 -6.17
CA ALA A 252 5.59 1.24 -6.83
C ALA A 252 5.51 1.97 -8.18
N ARG A 253 6.13 3.15 -8.28
CA ARG A 253 6.26 3.90 -9.54
C ARG A 253 7.13 3.17 -10.55
N ALA A 254 8.23 2.54 -10.12
CA ALA A 254 9.07 1.73 -10.97
C ALA A 254 8.35 0.48 -11.50
N LEU A 255 7.39 -0.05 -10.72
CA LEU A 255 6.52 -1.17 -11.11
C LEU A 255 5.28 -0.75 -11.90
N ASP A 256 5.09 0.54 -12.15
CA ASP A 256 3.88 1.14 -12.79
C ASP A 256 2.57 0.75 -12.06
N ILE A 257 2.62 0.64 -10.72
CA ILE A 257 1.48 0.30 -9.88
C ILE A 257 0.81 1.59 -9.39
N PRO A 258 -0.51 1.82 -9.63
CA PRO A 258 -1.24 2.95 -9.11
C PRO A 258 -1.19 3.02 -7.58
N VAL A 259 -0.91 4.21 -7.02
CA VAL A 259 -0.81 4.41 -5.57
C VAL A 259 -1.59 5.63 -5.12
N VAL A 260 -2.47 5.41 -4.17
CA VAL A 260 -3.16 6.47 -3.42
C VAL A 260 -2.77 6.34 -1.95
N ALA A 261 -2.13 7.38 -1.42
CA ALA A 261 -1.72 7.44 -0.02
C ALA A 261 -2.53 8.49 0.76
N GLN A 262 -2.26 8.60 2.07
CA GLN A 262 -2.97 9.49 2.99
C GLN A 262 -4.49 9.25 2.97
N VAL A 263 -4.89 7.99 2.75
CA VAL A 263 -6.29 7.57 2.79
C VAL A 263 -6.68 7.33 4.23
N LYS A 264 -7.38 8.29 4.80
CA LYS A 264 -7.73 8.29 6.22
C LYS A 264 -8.54 7.05 6.62
N ASP A 265 -8.11 6.39 7.69
CA ASP A 265 -8.76 5.23 8.30
C ASP A 265 -8.99 4.07 7.29
N ALA A 266 -8.08 3.89 6.30
CA ALA A 266 -8.23 2.88 5.27
C ALA A 266 -8.25 1.47 5.85
N ILE A 267 -7.37 1.17 6.81
CA ILE A 267 -7.26 -0.13 7.46
C ILE A 267 -8.50 -0.50 8.28
N GLU A 268 -9.17 0.51 8.88
CA GLU A 268 -10.39 0.29 9.67
C GLU A 268 -11.66 0.17 8.80
N ARG A 269 -11.61 0.76 7.60
CA ARG A 269 -12.80 0.91 6.72
C ARG A 269 -12.84 -0.10 5.58
N ILE A 270 -11.69 -0.69 5.25
CA ILE A 270 -11.53 -1.70 4.21
C ILE A 270 -11.36 -3.06 4.89
N GLU A 271 -12.12 -4.04 4.46
CA GLU A 271 -12.03 -5.40 4.98
C GLU A 271 -11.27 -6.30 4.02
N GLN A 272 -10.63 -7.34 4.58
CA GLN A 272 -9.97 -8.37 3.78
C GLN A 272 -10.97 -8.99 2.80
N GLY A 273 -10.63 -9.02 1.52
CA GLY A 273 -11.50 -9.59 0.49
C GLY A 273 -12.45 -8.59 -0.18
N ASP A 274 -12.51 -7.33 0.26
CA ASP A 274 -13.31 -6.29 -0.39
C ASP A 274 -12.89 -6.09 -1.85
N THR A 275 -13.87 -5.85 -2.71
CA THR A 275 -13.59 -5.41 -4.09
C THR A 275 -13.25 -3.92 -4.10
N ILE A 276 -12.06 -3.58 -4.59
CA ILE A 276 -11.55 -2.21 -4.62
C ILE A 276 -11.23 -1.77 -6.04
N VAL A 277 -11.56 -0.52 -6.32
CA VAL A 277 -11.08 0.22 -7.49
C VAL A 277 -10.27 1.41 -6.99
N VAL A 278 -9.04 1.51 -7.45
CA VAL A 278 -8.13 2.63 -7.17
C VAL A 278 -7.98 3.46 -8.42
N ASP A 279 -8.41 4.71 -8.34
CA ASP A 279 -8.20 5.72 -9.38
C ASP A 279 -7.06 6.65 -8.93
N GLY A 280 -5.85 6.31 -9.30
CA GLY A 280 -4.66 7.10 -9.01
C GLY A 280 -4.67 8.44 -9.73
N ASP A 281 -5.38 8.59 -10.86
CA ASP A 281 -5.43 9.85 -11.60
C ASP A 281 -6.21 10.92 -10.81
N SER A 282 -7.32 10.53 -10.16
CA SER A 282 -8.16 11.41 -9.32
C SER A 282 -7.89 11.29 -7.81
N ALA A 283 -6.94 10.45 -7.39
CA ALA A 283 -6.62 10.15 -5.99
C ALA A 283 -7.83 9.62 -5.18
N ARG A 284 -8.58 8.69 -5.77
CA ARG A 284 -9.80 8.12 -5.19
C ARG A 284 -9.74 6.62 -5.08
N VAL A 285 -10.33 6.11 -4.01
CA VAL A 285 -10.48 4.68 -3.77
C VAL A 285 -11.96 4.37 -3.59
N PHE A 286 -12.48 3.45 -4.40
CA PHE A 286 -13.84 2.97 -4.32
C PHE A 286 -13.82 1.57 -3.74
N VAL A 287 -14.37 1.43 -2.54
CA VAL A 287 -14.46 0.16 -1.82
C VAL A 287 -15.85 -0.40 -2.01
N ARG A 288 -15.97 -1.69 -2.32
CA ARG A 288 -17.24 -2.35 -2.54
C ARG A 288 -18.08 -1.64 -3.60
N ALA A 289 -17.42 -1.17 -4.67
CA ALA A 289 -18.06 -0.45 -5.76
C ALA A 289 -19.15 -1.32 -6.42
N GLY A 290 -20.28 -0.72 -6.71
CA GLY A 290 -21.36 -1.38 -7.47
C GLY A 290 -20.91 -1.82 -8.87
N GLU A 291 -21.62 -2.76 -9.47
CA GLU A 291 -21.28 -3.31 -10.79
C GLU A 291 -21.17 -2.25 -11.89
N ASP A 292 -22.00 -1.21 -11.83
CA ASP A 292 -22.01 -0.06 -12.73
C ASP A 292 -20.70 0.73 -12.68
N VAL A 293 -20.21 1.01 -11.47
CA VAL A 293 -18.91 1.68 -11.25
C VAL A 293 -17.78 0.78 -11.73
N GLN A 294 -17.78 -0.50 -11.34
CA GLN A 294 -16.75 -1.45 -11.78
C GLN A 294 -16.70 -1.57 -13.30
N GLN A 295 -17.86 -1.62 -13.96
CA GLN A 295 -17.92 -1.71 -15.42
C GLN A 295 -17.36 -0.45 -16.09
N THR A 296 -17.68 0.73 -15.56
CA THR A 296 -17.12 2.00 -16.06
C THR A 296 -15.58 2.01 -16.02
N PHE A 297 -15.00 1.55 -14.91
CA PHE A 297 -13.54 1.46 -14.79
C PHE A 297 -12.94 0.36 -15.66
N LYS A 298 -13.60 -0.79 -15.80
CA LYS A 298 -13.19 -1.84 -16.76
C LYS A 298 -13.14 -1.34 -18.19
N ASP A 299 -14.13 -0.56 -18.59
CA ASP A 299 -14.19 0.00 -19.94
C ASP A 299 -13.13 1.08 -20.14
N ALA A 300 -12.84 1.90 -19.12
CA ALA A 300 -11.73 2.85 -19.13
C ALA A 300 -10.36 2.15 -19.24
N LEU A 301 -10.14 1.06 -18.50
CA LEU A 301 -8.92 0.24 -18.59
C LEU A 301 -8.77 -0.37 -19.99
N LYS A 302 -9.84 -0.93 -20.55
CA LYS A 302 -9.82 -1.47 -21.92
C LYS A 302 -9.50 -0.39 -22.95
N ALA A 303 -10.11 0.79 -22.83
CA ALA A 303 -9.85 1.91 -23.72
C ALA A 303 -8.38 2.36 -23.65
N LYS A 304 -7.80 2.42 -22.42
CA LYS A 304 -6.39 2.75 -22.20
C LYS A 304 -5.46 1.69 -22.83
N THR A 305 -5.78 0.40 -22.68
CA THR A 305 -5.02 -0.71 -23.29
C THR A 305 -5.08 -0.64 -24.83
N VAL A 306 -6.24 -0.40 -25.41
CA VAL A 306 -6.40 -0.28 -26.86
C VAL A 306 -5.62 0.95 -27.38
N GLN A 307 -5.61 2.03 -26.63
CA GLN A 307 -4.84 3.22 -26.97
C GLN A 307 -3.33 2.95 -26.89
N ALA A 308 -2.85 2.27 -25.85
CA ALA A 308 -1.46 1.87 -25.72
C ALA A 308 -1.02 0.99 -26.89
N GLN A 309 -1.81 -0.03 -27.27
CA GLN A 309 -1.53 -0.89 -28.43
C GLN A 309 -1.43 -0.12 -29.75
N LYS A 310 -2.23 0.96 -29.92
CA LYS A 310 -2.10 1.81 -31.10
C LYS A 310 -0.77 2.55 -31.14
N TYR A 311 -0.29 3.00 -29.98
CA TYR A 311 1.01 3.67 -29.90
C TYR A 311 2.16 2.68 -30.05
N ASP A 312 2.04 1.48 -29.51
CA ASP A 312 3.04 0.41 -29.72
C ASP A 312 3.22 0.09 -31.22
N ALA A 313 2.13 0.07 -31.97
CA ALA A 313 2.19 -0.13 -33.44
C ALA A 313 2.93 1.00 -34.17
N LEU A 314 3.01 2.20 -33.59
CA LEU A 314 3.73 3.33 -34.18
C LEU A 314 5.22 3.35 -33.83
N LYS A 315 5.64 2.61 -32.82
CA LYS A 315 7.00 2.58 -32.28
C LYS A 315 8.05 2.17 -33.32
N GLU A 316 7.71 1.20 -34.17
CA GLU A 316 8.59 0.66 -35.20
C GLU A 316 8.55 1.50 -36.50
N LEU A 317 7.67 2.49 -36.60
CA LEU A 317 7.56 3.33 -37.77
C LEU A 317 8.60 4.46 -37.73
N PRO A 318 9.29 4.74 -38.85
CA PRO A 318 10.21 5.86 -38.90
C PRO A 318 9.45 7.18 -38.73
N ALA A 319 9.92 8.02 -37.82
CA ALA A 319 9.35 9.35 -37.63
C ALA A 319 9.74 10.26 -38.79
N ARG A 320 8.84 10.41 -39.76
CA ARG A 320 9.01 11.25 -40.96
C ARG A 320 7.82 12.18 -41.16
N THR A 321 8.12 13.39 -41.55
CA THR A 321 7.09 14.36 -42.00
C THR A 321 6.54 13.98 -43.37
N LEU A 322 5.43 14.62 -43.81
CA LEU A 322 4.80 14.35 -45.10
C LEU A 322 5.70 14.69 -46.29
N ASP A 323 6.66 15.59 -46.13
CA ASP A 323 7.67 15.97 -47.14
C ASP A 323 8.89 15.06 -47.14
N GLY A 324 8.90 14.00 -46.25
CA GLY A 324 9.94 12.99 -46.19
C GLY A 324 11.11 13.35 -45.29
N THR A 325 11.07 14.44 -44.54
CA THR A 325 12.11 14.83 -43.60
C THR A 325 12.09 13.91 -42.35
N GLU A 326 13.22 13.34 -41.99
CA GLU A 326 13.36 12.55 -40.76
C GLU A 326 13.36 13.48 -39.55
N VAL A 327 12.59 13.05 -38.52
CA VAL A 327 12.47 13.77 -37.25
C VAL A 327 12.97 12.83 -36.14
N ASN A 328 13.90 13.31 -35.36
CA ASN A 328 14.33 12.57 -34.16
C ASN A 328 13.40 12.88 -32.99
N LEU A 329 12.91 11.81 -32.33
CA LEU A 329 12.06 11.90 -31.16
C LEU A 329 12.90 11.63 -29.91
N PHE A 330 12.88 12.55 -28.97
CA PHE A 330 13.64 12.44 -27.74
C PHE A 330 12.72 12.52 -26.52
N ILE A 331 13.12 11.88 -25.43
CA ILE A 331 12.44 12.01 -24.14
C ILE A 331 13.22 12.94 -23.20
N ASN A 332 12.52 13.45 -22.20
CA ASN A 332 13.13 14.09 -21.05
C ASN A 332 13.23 13.05 -19.94
N ALA A 333 14.40 12.90 -19.33
CA ALA A 333 14.65 11.99 -18.24
C ALA A 333 15.12 12.76 -16.99
N GLY A 334 14.68 12.33 -15.82
CA GLY A 334 15.17 12.83 -14.53
C GLY A 334 15.74 11.71 -13.67
N LEU A 335 15.38 10.46 -13.98
CA LEU A 335 15.72 9.27 -13.23
C LEU A 335 16.21 8.17 -14.19
N LEU A 336 17.03 7.26 -13.69
CA LEU A 336 17.48 6.10 -14.48
C LEU A 336 16.33 5.20 -14.94
N VAL A 337 15.24 5.14 -14.19
CA VAL A 337 14.01 4.43 -14.59
C VAL A 337 13.40 4.96 -15.89
N ASP A 338 13.63 6.24 -16.22
CA ASP A 338 13.15 6.84 -17.46
C ASP A 338 13.87 6.26 -18.70
N LEU A 339 15.04 5.66 -18.53
CA LEU A 339 15.76 4.97 -19.62
C LEU A 339 14.98 3.78 -20.18
N ARG A 340 14.24 3.06 -19.31
CA ARG A 340 13.34 1.98 -19.77
C ARG A 340 12.27 2.53 -20.72
N ARG A 341 11.69 3.67 -20.40
CA ARG A 341 10.70 4.35 -21.25
C ARG A 341 11.27 4.76 -22.61
N MET A 342 12.55 5.07 -22.68
CA MET A 342 13.20 5.33 -23.98
C MET A 342 13.10 4.12 -24.91
N HIS A 343 13.40 2.93 -24.43
CA HIS A 343 13.27 1.70 -25.20
C HIS A 343 11.81 1.32 -25.49
N GLU A 344 10.93 1.54 -24.53
CA GLU A 344 9.49 1.25 -24.66
C GLU A 344 8.80 2.16 -25.65
N THR A 345 9.21 3.42 -25.74
CA THR A 345 8.61 4.41 -26.67
C THR A 345 9.25 4.45 -28.05
N GLY A 346 10.39 3.79 -28.26
CA GLY A 346 11.15 3.88 -29.52
C GLY A 346 11.80 5.25 -29.71
N ALA A 347 12.07 6.01 -28.65
CA ALA A 347 12.73 7.29 -28.73
C ALA A 347 14.19 7.15 -29.17
N ASN A 348 14.69 8.13 -29.93
CA ASN A 348 16.05 8.16 -30.47
C ASN A 348 17.11 8.51 -29.41
N GLY A 349 16.68 9.02 -28.23
CA GLY A 349 17.58 9.38 -27.15
C GLY A 349 16.93 10.30 -26.11
N ILE A 350 17.77 10.87 -25.24
CA ILE A 350 17.39 11.81 -24.20
C ILE A 350 17.90 13.21 -24.59
N VAL A 351 17.04 14.21 -24.53
CA VAL A 351 17.41 15.60 -24.83
C VAL A 351 17.67 16.41 -23.57
N ILE A 352 16.92 16.16 -22.50
CA ILE A 352 17.07 16.83 -21.22
C ILE A 352 17.18 15.75 -20.13
N TYR A 353 18.31 15.77 -19.43
CA TYR A 353 18.45 15.05 -18.17
C TYR A 353 18.32 16.06 -17.01
N ARG A 354 17.33 15.82 -16.15
CA ARG A 354 17.05 16.69 -15.01
C ARG A 354 17.96 16.35 -13.85
N THR A 355 19.11 17.00 -13.82
CA THR A 355 20.13 16.77 -12.78
C THR A 355 19.66 17.19 -11.38
N GLU A 356 18.66 18.08 -11.28
CA GLU A 356 18.07 18.48 -10.01
C GLU A 356 17.39 17.33 -9.28
N VAL A 357 16.88 16.32 -10.00
CA VAL A 357 16.15 15.19 -9.38
C VAL A 357 17.10 14.32 -8.53
N PRO A 358 18.26 13.85 -9.01
CA PRO A 358 19.25 13.16 -8.18
C PRO A 358 19.69 13.98 -6.95
N PHE A 359 19.81 15.31 -7.08
CA PHE A 359 20.17 16.19 -5.96
C PHE A 359 19.04 16.32 -4.92
N MET A 360 17.79 16.24 -5.33
CA MET A 360 16.64 16.32 -4.41
C MET A 360 16.38 15.03 -3.65
N VAL A 361 16.79 13.90 -4.20
CA VAL A 361 16.56 12.57 -3.63
C VAL A 361 17.67 12.18 -2.63
N ARG A 362 18.86 12.78 -2.74
CA ARG A 362 20.00 12.47 -1.89
C ARG A 362 20.19 13.47 -0.76
N PRO A 363 20.63 13.03 0.43
CA PRO A 363 20.93 13.92 1.56
C PRO A 363 22.25 14.69 1.40
N GLU A 364 23.14 14.23 0.51
CA GLU A 364 24.46 14.81 0.25
C GLU A 364 24.64 15.09 -1.24
N PHE A 365 25.54 16.03 -1.56
CA PHE A 365 25.89 16.28 -2.95
C PHE A 365 26.57 15.06 -3.56
N PRO A 366 26.10 14.61 -4.76
CA PRO A 366 26.77 13.51 -5.46
C PRO A 366 28.22 13.85 -5.77
N ASP A 367 29.09 12.84 -5.71
CA ASP A 367 30.51 13.00 -6.04
C ASP A 367 30.70 13.19 -7.55
N VAL A 368 31.85 13.74 -7.96
CA VAL A 368 32.14 14.06 -9.37
C VAL A 368 32.21 12.80 -10.26
N ASP A 369 32.51 11.67 -9.66
CA ASP A 369 32.66 10.37 -10.34
C ASP A 369 31.33 9.57 -10.43
N GLU A 370 30.25 10.05 -9.83
CA GLU A 370 28.90 9.51 -9.93
C GLU A 370 28.09 10.22 -11.04
#